data_c429ef5b646e066811aca46013cd8007
#
_entry.id   c429ef5b646e066811aca46013cd8007
#
_cell.length_a   1.000
_cell.length_b   1.000
_cell.length_c   1.000
_cell.angle_alpha   90.00
_cell.angle_beta   90.00
_cell.angle_gamma   90.00
#
_symmetry.space_group_name_H-M   'P 1'
#
loop_
_entity.id
_entity.type
_entity.pdbx_description
1 polymer ?
#
loop_
_entity_poly.entity_id
_entity_poly.type
_entity_poly.pdbx_seq_one_letter_code
_entity_poly.pdbx_strand_id
1 'polypeptide(L)'
;MWTYRCKIKKVVDGDTVDVDIDLGFGIWQMNERVRIMGIDTPESRTRDKIEKKFGLAAKAKLKSLLGPNPVLQTTISKKGEDMKGKFGRVLGDFLIEGKQVTEIMCKTGHAVPYFGGSKADTQKQHMKNRKKLVAEGVVKGAIE
;
A
#
# COMPACT_ATOMS: atom_id res chain seq x y z
N MET A 1 4.99 19.03 0.75
CA MET A 1 4.44 17.71 1.15
C MET A 1 3.68 17.90 2.45
N TRP A 2 2.40 17.56 2.46
CA TRP A 2 1.56 17.74 3.63
C TRP A 2 1.22 16.41 4.27
N THR A 3 0.99 16.45 5.59
CA THR A 3 0.58 15.28 6.36
C THR A 3 -0.80 15.52 6.96
N TYR A 4 -1.60 14.45 7.00
CA TYR A 4 -2.96 14.49 7.51
C TYR A 4 -3.23 13.30 8.42
N ARG A 5 -4.01 13.52 9.47
CA ARG A 5 -4.54 12.40 10.25
C ARG A 5 -5.67 11.74 9.46
N CYS A 6 -5.75 10.43 9.57
CA CYS A 6 -6.78 9.67 8.85
C CYS A 6 -7.44 8.67 9.79
N LYS A 7 -8.66 8.28 9.41
CA LYS A 7 -9.31 7.08 9.95
C LYS A 7 -9.41 6.04 8.85
N ILE A 8 -8.97 4.82 9.13
CA ILE A 8 -9.08 3.73 8.18
C ILE A 8 -10.52 3.26 8.08
N LYS A 9 -11.05 3.26 6.87
CA LYS A 9 -12.36 2.68 6.57
C LYS A 9 -12.22 1.23 6.11
N LYS A 10 -11.32 0.99 5.16
CA LYS A 10 -11.12 -0.34 4.59
C LYS A 10 -9.75 -0.43 3.94
N VAL A 11 -9.02 -1.49 4.24
CA VAL A 11 -7.82 -1.84 3.48
C VAL A 11 -8.29 -2.68 2.29
N VAL A 12 -8.08 -2.16 1.09
CA VAL A 12 -8.56 -2.79 -0.16
C VAL A 12 -7.56 -3.83 -0.66
N ASP A 13 -6.30 -3.41 -0.77
CA ASP A 13 -5.15 -4.24 -1.16
C ASP A 13 -3.93 -3.80 -0.35
N GLY A 14 -2.80 -4.47 -0.56
CA GLY A 14 -1.56 -4.10 0.10
C GLY A 14 -1.04 -2.71 -0.26
N ASP A 15 -1.59 -2.07 -1.29
CA ASP A 15 -1.19 -0.75 -1.77
C ASP A 15 -2.36 0.22 -1.92
N THR A 16 -3.55 -0.13 -1.45
CA THR A 16 -4.75 0.69 -1.61
C THR A 16 -5.61 0.64 -0.35
N VAL A 17 -5.96 1.83 0.16
CA VAL A 17 -6.72 1.98 1.41
C VAL A 17 -7.80 3.03 1.24
N ASP A 18 -8.99 2.75 1.75
CA ASP A 18 -10.06 3.75 1.84
C ASP A 18 -10.02 4.38 3.23
N VAL A 19 -9.99 5.70 3.27
CA VAL A 19 -9.83 6.48 4.51
C VAL A 19 -10.76 7.68 4.55
N ASP A 20 -10.98 8.20 5.76
CA ASP A 20 -11.48 9.55 5.96
C ASP A 20 -10.30 10.42 6.37
N ILE A 21 -10.13 11.55 5.72
CA ILE A 21 -8.99 12.45 5.92
C ILE A 21 -9.41 13.65 6.75
N ASP A 22 -8.72 13.89 7.85
CA ASP A 22 -8.93 15.05 8.70
C ASP A 22 -8.17 16.25 8.11
N LEU A 23 -8.92 17.25 7.62
CA LEU A 23 -8.35 18.47 7.06
C LEU A 23 -8.15 19.58 8.10
N GLY A 24 -8.47 19.30 9.35
CA GLY A 24 -8.44 20.31 10.40
C GLY A 24 -9.73 21.12 10.47
N PHE A 25 -9.89 21.92 11.53
CA PHE A 25 -11.07 22.74 11.76
C PHE A 25 -12.40 21.98 11.79
N GLY A 26 -12.36 20.67 12.11
CA GLY A 26 -13.54 19.83 12.09
C GLY A 26 -14.02 19.44 10.69
N ILE A 27 -13.20 19.67 9.69
CA ILE A 27 -13.54 19.35 8.29
C ILE A 27 -12.89 18.00 7.92
N TRP A 28 -13.70 17.10 7.40
CA TRP A 28 -13.25 15.77 6.99
C TRP A 28 -13.58 15.55 5.53
N GLN A 29 -12.63 14.99 4.81
CA GLN A 29 -12.87 14.47 3.46
C GLN A 29 -13.14 12.99 3.57
N MET A 30 -14.38 12.59 3.32
CA MET A 30 -14.86 11.24 3.59
C MET A 30 -14.63 10.30 2.42
N ASN A 31 -14.38 9.04 2.74
CA ASN A 31 -14.34 7.94 1.76
C ASN A 31 -13.36 8.18 0.60
N GLU A 32 -12.17 8.65 0.93
CA GLU A 32 -11.13 8.84 -0.09
C GLU A 32 -10.32 7.55 -0.27
N ARG A 33 -10.12 7.17 -1.52
CA ARG A 33 -9.26 6.04 -1.85
C ARG A 33 -7.83 6.51 -2.03
N VAL A 34 -6.92 5.96 -1.24
CA VAL A 34 -5.50 6.27 -1.29
C VAL A 34 -4.76 5.13 -1.97
N ARG A 35 -4.04 5.46 -3.04
CA ARG A 35 -3.07 4.57 -3.65
C ARG A 35 -1.70 4.89 -3.06
N ILE A 36 -1.09 3.92 -2.42
CA ILE A 36 0.24 4.10 -1.84
C ILE A 36 1.26 4.15 -2.97
N MET A 37 2.02 5.23 -3.02
CA MET A 37 2.97 5.50 -4.09
C MET A 37 4.29 4.79 -3.90
N GLY A 38 4.92 4.45 -5.02
CA GLY A 38 6.28 3.92 -5.02
C GLY A 38 6.38 2.42 -4.81
N ILE A 39 5.26 1.72 -4.66
CA ILE A 39 5.26 0.26 -4.52
C ILE A 39 4.21 -0.40 -5.39
N ASP A 40 4.42 -1.69 -5.63
CA ASP A 40 3.44 -2.59 -6.22
C ASP A 40 3.32 -3.81 -5.31
N THR A 41 2.10 -4.26 -5.06
CA THR A 41 1.82 -5.45 -4.25
C THR A 41 1.06 -6.48 -5.07
N PRO A 42 1.15 -7.78 -4.69
CA PRO A 42 0.31 -8.78 -5.32
C PRO A 42 -1.18 -8.45 -5.11
N GLU A 43 -2.01 -8.77 -6.08
CA GLU A 43 -3.44 -8.50 -5.99
C GLU A 43 -4.14 -9.49 -5.07
N SER A 44 -5.02 -8.98 -4.22
CA SER A 44 -5.83 -9.82 -3.33
C SER A 44 -7.15 -10.25 -3.98
N ARG A 45 -7.59 -9.53 -5.02
CA ARG A 45 -8.82 -9.81 -5.77
C ARG A 45 -8.48 -10.28 -7.18
N THR A 46 -7.92 -11.47 -7.30
CA THR A 46 -7.53 -12.06 -8.58
C THR A 46 -8.03 -13.50 -8.64
N ARG A 47 -8.19 -14.01 -9.87
CA ARG A 47 -8.52 -15.42 -10.12
C ARG A 47 -7.31 -16.33 -9.92
N ASP A 48 -6.11 -15.79 -9.97
CA ASP A 48 -4.88 -16.53 -9.69
C ASP A 48 -4.81 -16.83 -8.19
N LYS A 49 -5.06 -18.06 -7.82
CA LYS A 49 -5.12 -18.50 -6.42
C LYS A 49 -3.79 -18.34 -5.70
N ILE A 50 -2.68 -18.47 -6.41
CA ILE A 50 -1.34 -18.32 -5.84
C ILE A 50 -1.08 -16.84 -5.54
N GLU A 51 -1.25 -15.98 -6.53
CA GLU A 51 -1.09 -14.53 -6.34
C GLU A 51 -2.01 -14.00 -5.25
N LYS A 52 -3.25 -14.48 -5.19
CA LYS A 52 -4.21 -14.10 -4.16
C LYS A 52 -3.71 -14.35 -2.75
N LYS A 53 -3.01 -15.46 -2.50
CA LYS A 53 -2.45 -15.75 -1.18
C LYS A 53 -1.43 -14.67 -0.76
N PHE A 54 -0.57 -14.28 -1.68
CA PHE A 54 0.42 -13.23 -1.41
C PHE A 54 -0.24 -11.85 -1.33
N GLY A 55 -1.26 -11.61 -2.12
CA GLY A 55 -2.05 -10.37 -2.06
C GLY A 55 -2.78 -10.23 -0.72
N LEU A 56 -3.39 -11.30 -0.22
CA LEU A 56 -4.04 -11.29 1.08
C LEU A 56 -3.03 -11.12 2.22
N ALA A 57 -1.83 -11.69 2.09
CA ALA A 57 -0.76 -11.51 3.07
C ALA A 57 -0.29 -10.04 3.10
N ALA A 58 -0.11 -9.43 1.94
CA ALA A 58 0.26 -8.01 1.83
C ALA A 58 -0.82 -7.10 2.43
N LYS A 59 -2.08 -7.38 2.14
CA LYS A 59 -3.22 -6.67 2.71
C LYS A 59 -3.25 -6.78 4.24
N ALA A 60 -3.05 -7.98 4.78
CA ALA A 60 -3.02 -8.20 6.22
C ALA A 60 -1.83 -7.49 6.88
N LYS A 61 -0.65 -7.50 6.22
CA LYS A 61 0.53 -6.78 6.72
C LYS A 61 0.27 -5.28 6.78
N LEU A 62 -0.27 -4.70 5.74
CA LEU A 62 -0.60 -3.28 5.70
C LEU A 62 -1.58 -2.91 6.80
N LYS A 63 -2.64 -3.69 6.96
CA LYS A 63 -3.63 -3.48 8.00
C LYS A 63 -3.00 -3.50 9.40
N SER A 64 -2.06 -4.42 9.65
CA SER A 64 -1.37 -4.51 10.94
C SER A 64 -0.45 -3.31 11.20
N LEU A 65 0.14 -2.74 10.15
CA LEU A 65 1.05 -1.60 10.26
C LEU A 65 0.28 -0.29 10.49
N LEU A 66 -0.84 -0.09 9.80
CA LEU A 66 -1.56 1.19 9.83
C LEU A 66 -2.22 1.49 11.17
N GLY A 67 -2.79 0.49 11.83
CA GLY A 67 -3.62 0.74 12.98
C GLY A 67 -4.87 1.57 12.63
N PRO A 68 -5.61 2.09 13.63
CA PRO A 68 -6.87 2.81 13.35
C PRO A 68 -6.69 4.24 12.85
N ASN A 69 -5.61 4.92 13.23
CA ASN A 69 -5.42 6.36 12.98
C ASN A 69 -4.02 6.66 12.44
N PRO A 70 -3.70 6.24 11.21
CA PRO A 70 -2.38 6.52 10.63
C PRO A 70 -2.27 7.96 10.17
N VAL A 71 -1.03 8.39 9.89
CA VAL A 71 -0.75 9.69 9.29
C VAL A 71 -0.51 9.49 7.80
N LEU A 72 -1.27 10.18 6.98
CA LEU A 72 -1.10 10.19 5.53
C LEU A 72 -0.15 11.31 5.14
N GLN A 73 0.86 10.98 4.35
CA GLN A 73 1.75 11.97 3.74
C GLN A 73 1.47 11.99 2.24
N THR A 74 0.91 13.10 1.75
CA THR A 74 0.52 13.20 0.36
C THR A 74 1.70 13.52 -0.55
N THR A 75 1.59 13.09 -1.80
CA THR A 75 2.52 13.46 -2.86
C THR A 75 2.08 14.81 -3.43
N ILE A 76 3.02 15.72 -3.61
CA ILE A 76 2.76 17.07 -4.10
C ILE A 76 3.14 17.15 -5.57
N SER A 77 2.27 17.76 -6.39
CA SER A 77 2.54 18.03 -7.79
C SER A 77 3.56 19.17 -7.94
N LYS A 78 4.07 19.37 -9.17
CA LYS A 78 4.97 20.49 -9.47
C LYS A 78 4.34 21.85 -9.18
N LYS A 79 3.01 21.93 -9.14
CA LYS A 79 2.27 23.16 -8.81
C LYS A 79 2.06 23.35 -7.31
N GLY A 80 2.57 22.46 -6.48
CA GLY A 80 2.41 22.51 -5.03
C GLY A 80 1.07 22.03 -4.52
N GLU A 81 0.30 21.31 -5.32
CA GLU A 81 -0.99 20.74 -4.94
C GLU A 81 -0.87 19.27 -4.61
N ASP A 82 -1.73 18.76 -3.72
CA ASP A 82 -1.80 17.34 -3.43
C ASP A 82 -2.23 16.57 -4.68
N MET A 83 -1.49 15.52 -5.01
CA MET A 83 -1.75 14.76 -6.23
C MET A 83 -2.89 13.78 -6.06
N LYS A 84 -3.73 13.72 -7.10
CA LYS A 84 -4.68 12.63 -7.31
C LYS A 84 -4.25 11.87 -8.56
N GLY A 85 -4.25 10.54 -8.47
CA GLY A 85 -3.94 9.69 -9.60
C GLY A 85 -5.13 9.45 -10.51
N LYS A 86 -4.98 8.49 -11.42
CA LYS A 86 -6.07 8.02 -12.26
C LYS A 86 -7.24 7.57 -11.37
N PHE A 87 -8.47 7.77 -11.83
CA PHE A 87 -9.70 7.41 -11.11
C PHE A 87 -9.93 8.19 -9.83
N GLY A 88 -9.32 9.37 -9.68
CA GLY A 88 -9.54 10.24 -8.53
C GLY A 88 -8.95 9.75 -7.21
N ARG A 89 -7.98 8.83 -7.26
CA ARG A 89 -7.31 8.34 -6.05
C ARG A 89 -6.31 9.36 -5.53
N VAL A 90 -6.29 9.54 -4.22
CA VAL A 90 -5.25 10.32 -3.56
C VAL A 90 -3.95 9.51 -3.60
N LEU A 91 -2.85 10.16 -3.93
CA LEU A 91 -1.53 9.52 -4.00
C LEU A 91 -0.70 9.92 -2.80
N GLY A 92 -0.12 8.96 -2.12
CA GLY A 92 0.69 9.25 -0.94
C GLY A 92 1.28 8.02 -0.28
N ASP A 93 1.79 8.21 0.92
CA ASP A 93 2.33 7.15 1.76
C ASP A 93 1.80 7.35 3.18
N PHE A 94 1.92 6.34 4.01
CA PHE A 94 1.56 6.46 5.42
C PHE A 94 2.81 6.44 6.29
N LEU A 95 2.78 7.23 7.36
CA LEU A 95 3.87 7.29 8.33
C LEU A 95 3.45 6.57 9.61
N ILE A 96 4.29 5.65 10.05
CA ILE A 96 4.11 4.90 11.30
C ILE A 96 5.34 5.13 12.15
N GLU A 97 5.17 5.89 13.24
CA GLU A 97 6.28 6.26 14.13
C GLU A 97 7.45 6.89 13.37
N GLY A 98 7.13 7.76 12.39
CA GLY A 98 8.13 8.42 11.57
C GLY A 98 8.71 7.60 10.43
N LYS A 99 8.29 6.36 10.27
CA LYS A 99 8.75 5.47 9.19
C LYS A 99 7.68 5.34 8.10
N GLN A 100 8.13 5.33 6.86
CA GLN A 100 7.23 5.12 5.73
C GLN A 100 6.80 3.66 5.63
N VAL A 101 5.50 3.45 5.47
CA VAL A 101 4.92 2.11 5.31
C VAL A 101 5.51 1.41 4.08
N THR A 102 5.78 2.15 3.01
CA THR A 102 6.37 1.59 1.78
C THR A 102 7.71 0.91 2.05
N GLU A 103 8.57 1.52 2.88
CA GLU A 103 9.84 0.92 3.24
C GLU A 103 9.65 -0.40 3.97
N ILE A 104 8.72 -0.44 4.92
CA ILE A 104 8.45 -1.64 5.71
C ILE A 104 7.88 -2.74 4.81
N MET A 105 6.94 -2.41 3.94
CA MET A 105 6.33 -3.38 3.02
C MET A 105 7.37 -3.99 2.07
N CYS A 106 8.26 -3.18 1.52
CA CYS A 106 9.33 -3.67 0.64
C CYS A 106 10.35 -4.50 1.41
N LYS A 107 10.77 -4.04 2.57
CA LYS A 107 11.75 -4.73 3.41
C LYS A 107 11.27 -6.10 3.86
N THR A 108 9.99 -6.25 4.15
CA THR A 108 9.39 -7.51 4.58
C THR A 108 9.00 -8.44 3.43
N GLY A 109 9.14 -8.01 2.19
CA GLY A 109 8.85 -8.84 1.02
C GLY A 109 7.38 -8.84 0.58
N HIS A 110 6.55 -7.97 1.14
CA HIS A 110 5.13 -7.86 0.76
C HIS A 110 4.90 -6.92 -0.41
N ALA A 111 5.88 -6.12 -0.77
CA ALA A 111 5.79 -5.18 -1.88
C ALA A 111 7.12 -5.13 -2.64
N VAL A 112 7.08 -4.60 -3.86
CA VAL A 112 8.27 -4.28 -4.63
C VAL A 112 8.27 -2.79 -4.97
N PRO A 113 9.46 -2.14 -5.04
CA PRO A 113 9.52 -0.76 -5.50
C PRO A 113 8.97 -0.66 -6.92
N TYR A 114 8.16 0.37 -7.17
CA TYR A 114 7.56 0.59 -8.48
C TYR A 114 7.49 2.08 -8.79
N PHE A 115 8.18 2.50 -9.84
CA PHE A 115 8.22 3.89 -10.29
C PHE A 115 7.95 4.00 -11.80
N GLY A 116 7.02 3.19 -12.30
CA GLY A 116 6.68 3.16 -13.71
C GLY A 116 7.58 2.26 -14.56
N GLY A 117 8.29 1.32 -13.93
CA GLY A 117 9.18 0.41 -14.62
C GLY A 117 8.46 -0.72 -15.37
N SER A 118 9.24 -1.64 -15.89
CA SER A 118 8.77 -2.80 -16.65
C SER A 118 7.96 -3.77 -15.76
N LYS A 119 6.84 -4.25 -16.29
CA LYS A 119 6.05 -5.30 -15.63
C LYS A 119 6.84 -6.59 -15.44
N ALA A 120 7.75 -6.89 -16.39
CA ALA A 120 8.58 -8.10 -16.31
C ALA A 120 9.54 -8.04 -15.12
N ASP A 121 10.18 -6.90 -14.90
CA ASP A 121 11.09 -6.70 -13.76
C ASP A 121 10.33 -6.73 -12.44
N THR A 122 9.17 -6.10 -12.38
CA THR A 122 8.29 -6.12 -11.21
C THR A 122 7.89 -7.55 -10.89
N GLN A 123 7.50 -8.33 -11.90
CA GLN A 123 7.10 -9.72 -11.72
C GLN A 123 8.25 -10.59 -11.20
N LYS A 124 9.46 -10.39 -11.69
CA LYS A 124 10.66 -11.10 -11.18
C LYS A 124 10.87 -10.83 -9.69
N GLN A 125 10.73 -9.59 -9.27
CA GLN A 125 10.87 -9.23 -7.86
C GLN A 125 9.76 -9.84 -7.00
N HIS A 126 8.54 -9.87 -7.49
CA HIS A 126 7.44 -10.55 -6.80
C HIS A 126 7.72 -12.04 -6.64
N MET A 127 8.27 -12.69 -7.65
CA MET A 127 8.60 -14.11 -7.57
C MET A 127 9.68 -14.40 -6.53
N LYS A 128 10.68 -13.53 -6.42
CA LYS A 128 11.68 -13.62 -5.35
C LYS A 128 11.04 -13.46 -3.97
N ASN A 129 10.14 -12.49 -3.83
CA ASN A 129 9.43 -12.24 -2.58
C ASN A 129 8.56 -13.44 -2.18
N ARG A 130 7.93 -14.11 -3.14
CA ARG A 130 7.14 -15.32 -2.87
C ARG A 130 7.98 -16.38 -2.19
N LYS A 131 9.17 -16.66 -2.72
CA LYS A 131 10.09 -17.63 -2.14
C LYS A 131 10.48 -17.26 -0.70
N LYS A 132 10.79 -15.99 -0.47
CA LYS A 132 11.12 -15.47 0.85
C LYS A 132 9.97 -15.66 1.85
N LEU A 133 8.76 -15.28 1.47
CA LEU A 133 7.59 -15.36 2.35
C LEU A 133 7.21 -16.81 2.69
N VAL A 134 7.38 -17.72 1.75
CA VAL A 134 7.15 -19.14 1.99
C VAL A 134 8.23 -19.68 2.93
N ALA A 135 9.49 -19.34 2.70
CA ALA A 135 10.61 -19.78 3.55
C ALA A 135 10.48 -19.26 4.99
N GLU A 136 9.93 -18.05 5.18
CA GLU A 136 9.70 -17.47 6.50
C GLU A 136 8.40 -17.97 7.16
N GLY A 137 7.62 -18.78 6.48
CA GLY A 137 6.36 -19.30 7.01
C GLY A 137 5.20 -18.30 7.02
N VAL A 138 5.36 -17.14 6.38
CA VAL A 138 4.31 -16.11 6.29
C VAL A 138 3.17 -16.55 5.38
N VAL A 139 3.50 -17.17 4.25
CA VAL A 139 2.53 -17.75 3.31
C VAL A 139 2.80 -19.24 3.18
N LYS A 140 1.80 -20.05 3.46
CA LYS A 140 1.93 -21.52 3.46
C LYS A 140 1.33 -22.15 2.21
N GLY A 141 2.00 -23.18 1.69
CA GLY A 141 1.48 -24.02 0.61
C GLY A 141 1.22 -23.29 -0.70
N ALA A 142 1.94 -22.22 -0.98
CA ALA A 142 1.64 -21.36 -2.13
C ALA A 142 2.47 -21.67 -3.37
N ILE A 143 3.59 -22.36 -3.22
CA ILE A 143 4.52 -22.64 -4.34
C ILE A 143 4.86 -24.11 -4.34
N GLU A 144 4.13 -24.87 -5.10
CA GLU A 144 4.43 -26.25 -5.41
C GLU A 144 4.15 -26.52 -6.88
#